data_a3b794fc86c4f700e20233a3dd2d292f
#
_entry.id   a3b794fc86c4f700e20233a3dd2d292f
#
_cell.length_a   1.000
_cell.length_b   1.000
_cell.length_c   1.000
_cell.angle_alpha   90.00
_cell.angle_beta   90.00
_cell.angle_gamma   90.00
#
_symmetry.space_group_name_H-M   'P 1'
#
loop_
_entity.id
_entity.type
_entity.pdbx_description
1 polymer ?
#
loop_
_entity_poly.entity_id
_entity_poly.type
_entity_poly.pdbx_seq_one_letter_code
_entity_poly.pdbx_strand_id
1 'polypeptide(L)'
;MSLRGSRRSARGIGRILLGVVMVIFVPVWLVFAVVDYSRPTVPTNELVAPSVDVHDETGSFELIDGRTLTDTLGGVRFARPIHLVILSTDDLVADNLDEATLKYARAGHKEWISPNGYKWADGYLILSLSPTHRKVGTYFGEDIAPVLSVQKEIQDAAKDDFREGRWSQGIVAAATTAAAYIPNEAGRSIENRVVWPHWTGWLISLTGIGVLVRGWSLH
;
A
#
# COMPACT_ATOMS: atom_id res chain seq x y z
N MET A 1 22.70 30.60 -55.87
CA MET A 1 22.55 29.14 -55.68
C MET A 1 21.89 28.90 -54.34
N SER A 2 20.68 28.36 -54.36
CA SER A 2 19.76 28.42 -53.19
C SER A 2 19.87 27.17 -52.32
N LEU A 3 20.22 27.32 -51.05
CA LEU A 3 20.29 26.25 -50.02
C LEU A 3 18.92 25.93 -49.37
N ARG A 4 17.81 26.20 -50.06
CA ARG A 4 16.45 26.00 -49.50
C ARG A 4 15.91 24.58 -49.52
N GLY A 5 16.57 23.62 -50.21
CA GLY A 5 16.06 22.23 -50.41
C GLY A 5 16.30 21.27 -49.23
N SER A 6 17.32 21.52 -48.42
CA SER A 6 17.77 20.54 -47.39
C SER A 6 16.89 20.49 -46.14
N ARG A 7 16.22 21.56 -45.73
CA ARG A 7 15.43 21.60 -44.48
C ARG A 7 14.07 20.86 -44.55
N ARG A 8 13.51 20.64 -45.74
CA ARG A 8 12.24 19.90 -45.89
C ARG A 8 12.40 18.39 -45.71
N SER A 9 13.50 17.82 -46.17
CA SER A 9 13.78 16.38 -46.05
C SER A 9 13.95 15.93 -44.58
N ALA A 10 14.66 16.72 -43.75
CA ALA A 10 14.90 16.36 -42.36
C ALA A 10 13.62 16.31 -41.51
N ARG A 11 12.62 17.15 -41.83
CA ARG A 11 11.32 17.13 -41.11
C ARG A 11 10.45 15.94 -41.47
N GLY A 12 10.56 15.41 -42.69
CA GLY A 12 9.85 14.19 -43.11
C GLY A 12 10.38 12.93 -42.41
N ILE A 13 11.70 12.78 -42.37
CA ILE A 13 12.38 11.63 -41.76
C ILE A 13 12.07 11.55 -40.22
N GLY A 14 12.10 12.69 -39.53
CA GLY A 14 11.77 12.73 -38.09
C GLY A 14 10.33 12.30 -37.80
N ARG A 15 9.37 12.61 -38.67
CA ARG A 15 7.96 12.19 -38.50
C ARG A 15 7.75 10.70 -38.75
N ILE A 16 8.43 10.13 -39.75
CA ILE A 16 8.39 8.69 -40.05
C ILE A 16 9.01 7.90 -38.87
N LEU A 17 10.16 8.34 -38.39
CA LEU A 17 10.83 7.70 -37.22
C LEU A 17 9.94 7.73 -35.97
N LEU A 18 9.29 8.83 -35.68
CA LEU A 18 8.36 8.95 -34.55
C LEU A 18 7.17 8.00 -34.69
N GLY A 19 6.61 7.89 -35.92
CA GLY A 19 5.50 6.97 -36.20
C GLY A 19 5.90 5.50 -36.00
N VAL A 20 7.08 5.10 -36.49
CA VAL A 20 7.60 3.74 -36.38
C VAL A 20 7.86 3.38 -34.88
N VAL A 21 8.45 4.29 -34.13
CA VAL A 21 8.66 4.10 -32.69
C VAL A 21 7.32 3.88 -31.96
N MET A 22 6.30 4.66 -32.27
CA MET A 22 4.97 4.52 -31.67
C MET A 22 4.29 3.20 -32.03
N VAL A 23 4.40 2.75 -33.27
CA VAL A 23 3.81 1.48 -33.77
C VAL A 23 4.45 0.27 -33.07
N ILE A 24 5.74 0.35 -32.74
CA ILE A 24 6.43 -0.73 -32.03
C ILE A 24 6.13 -0.66 -30.51
N PHE A 25 6.11 0.53 -29.94
CA PHE A 25 5.95 0.72 -28.49
C PHE A 25 4.55 0.33 -27.99
N VAL A 26 3.52 0.59 -28.79
CA VAL A 26 2.12 0.30 -28.41
C VAL A 26 1.84 -1.20 -28.28
N PRO A 27 2.22 -2.10 -29.21
CA PRO A 27 2.02 -3.52 -29.03
C PRO A 27 2.84 -4.09 -27.87
N VAL A 28 4.08 -3.66 -27.71
CA VAL A 28 4.95 -4.08 -26.61
C VAL A 28 4.33 -3.66 -25.27
N TRP A 29 3.83 -2.44 -25.16
CA TRP A 29 3.16 -1.96 -23.97
C TRP A 29 1.84 -2.70 -23.70
N LEU A 30 1.05 -3.00 -24.73
CA LEU A 30 -0.18 -3.79 -24.63
C LEU A 30 0.11 -5.21 -24.14
N VAL A 31 1.17 -5.86 -24.62
CA VAL A 31 1.58 -7.17 -24.13
C VAL A 31 1.95 -7.09 -22.65
N PHE A 32 2.69 -6.09 -22.20
CA PHE A 32 3.00 -5.90 -20.78
C PHE A 32 1.75 -5.63 -19.96
N ALA A 33 0.83 -4.81 -20.43
CA ALA A 33 -0.43 -4.51 -19.73
C ALA A 33 -1.33 -5.75 -19.62
N VAL A 34 -1.42 -6.57 -20.66
CA VAL A 34 -2.19 -7.84 -20.64
C VAL A 34 -1.54 -8.86 -19.71
N VAL A 35 -0.22 -9.00 -19.72
CA VAL A 35 0.50 -9.90 -18.83
C VAL A 35 0.34 -9.47 -17.37
N ASP A 36 0.31 -8.18 -17.09
CA ASP A 36 0.11 -7.66 -15.73
C ASP A 36 -1.34 -7.85 -15.24
N TYR A 37 -2.33 -7.76 -16.14
CA TYR A 37 -3.74 -8.00 -15.82
C TYR A 37 -4.08 -9.49 -15.64
N SER A 38 -3.27 -10.39 -16.23
CA SER A 38 -3.49 -11.84 -16.17
C SER A 38 -2.86 -12.51 -14.94
N ARG A 39 -2.36 -11.73 -13.98
CA ARG A 39 -1.78 -12.31 -12.77
C ARG A 39 -2.86 -12.98 -11.93
N PRO A 40 -2.59 -14.19 -11.41
CA PRO A 40 -3.55 -14.88 -10.57
C PRO A 40 -3.89 -14.02 -9.35
N THR A 41 -5.15 -13.69 -9.20
CA THR A 41 -5.70 -13.27 -7.91
C THR A 41 -5.53 -14.42 -6.95
N VAL A 42 -4.97 -14.16 -5.76
CA VAL A 42 -4.86 -15.20 -4.71
C VAL A 42 -6.24 -15.76 -4.46
N PRO A 43 -6.40 -17.08 -4.57
CA PRO A 43 -7.68 -17.71 -4.24
C PRO A 43 -8.02 -17.38 -2.78
N THR A 44 -9.27 -16.96 -2.55
CA THR A 44 -9.80 -16.59 -1.22
C THR A 44 -9.68 -17.70 -0.16
N ASN A 45 -9.34 -18.91 -0.56
CA ASN A 45 -9.17 -20.08 0.31
C ASN A 45 -7.83 -20.11 1.06
N GLU A 46 -6.89 -19.22 0.72
CA GLU A 46 -5.54 -19.14 1.34
C GLU A 46 -5.43 -18.03 2.39
N LEU A 47 -6.56 -17.40 2.76
CA LEU A 47 -6.54 -16.38 3.80
C LEU A 47 -6.23 -16.98 5.17
N VAL A 48 -5.27 -16.39 5.88
CA VAL A 48 -4.74 -16.90 7.14
C VAL A 48 -5.20 -16.01 8.30
N ALA A 49 -5.51 -16.64 9.45
CA ALA A 49 -5.75 -15.91 10.68
C ALA A 49 -4.43 -15.31 11.20
N PRO A 50 -4.43 -14.09 11.75
CA PRO A 50 -3.24 -13.51 12.36
C PRO A 50 -2.92 -14.22 13.69
N SER A 51 -1.65 -14.19 14.09
CA SER A 51 -1.29 -14.37 15.49
C SER A 51 -1.57 -13.05 16.19
N VAL A 52 -2.44 -13.04 17.20
CA VAL A 52 -2.89 -11.81 17.90
C VAL A 52 -2.26 -11.75 19.27
N ASP A 53 -1.62 -10.61 19.56
CA ASP A 53 -1.03 -10.29 20.86
C ASP A 53 -1.57 -8.94 21.34
N VAL A 54 -2.22 -8.91 22.52
CA VAL A 54 -2.90 -7.72 23.05
C VAL A 54 -2.29 -7.32 24.40
N HIS A 55 -1.75 -6.12 24.46
CA HIS A 55 -1.16 -5.47 25.62
C HIS A 55 -2.00 -4.24 26.01
N ASP A 56 -2.86 -4.39 26.98
CA ASP A 56 -3.74 -3.33 27.47
C ASP A 56 -3.22 -2.77 28.80
N GLU A 57 -2.27 -1.85 28.74
CA GLU A 57 -1.71 -1.16 29.91
C GLU A 57 -2.68 -0.14 30.52
N THR A 58 -3.70 0.27 29.75
CA THR A 58 -4.66 1.31 30.16
C THR A 58 -5.99 0.77 30.65
N GLY A 59 -6.27 -0.51 30.41
CA GLY A 59 -7.57 -1.12 30.68
C GLY A 59 -8.71 -0.56 29.82
N SER A 60 -8.39 -0.13 28.61
CA SER A 60 -9.35 0.57 27.74
C SER A 60 -10.13 -0.34 26.80
N PHE A 61 -9.77 -1.63 26.72
CA PHE A 61 -10.44 -2.52 25.78
C PHE A 61 -11.68 -3.16 26.38
N GLU A 62 -12.81 -2.87 25.77
CA GLU A 62 -14.11 -3.43 26.09
C GLU A 62 -14.39 -4.71 25.29
N LEU A 63 -15.35 -5.51 25.79
CA LEU A 63 -15.85 -6.66 25.05
C LEU A 63 -16.69 -6.21 23.84
N ILE A 64 -16.52 -6.90 22.72
CA ILE A 64 -17.30 -6.71 21.50
C ILE A 64 -18.26 -7.92 21.38
N ASP A 65 -19.56 -7.67 21.49
CA ASP A 65 -20.58 -8.73 21.45
C ASP A 65 -20.28 -9.91 22.42
N GLY A 66 -19.74 -9.59 23.60
CA GLY A 66 -19.38 -10.57 24.61
C GLY A 66 -18.08 -11.32 24.35
N ARG A 67 -17.31 -10.94 23.32
CA ARG A 67 -16.01 -11.52 22.95
C ARG A 67 -14.87 -10.62 23.35
N THR A 68 -13.72 -11.20 23.63
CA THR A 68 -12.48 -10.43 23.82
C THR A 68 -12.00 -9.83 22.50
N LEU A 69 -11.18 -8.81 22.58
CA LEU A 69 -10.54 -8.21 21.41
C LEU A 69 -9.69 -9.26 20.66
N THR A 70 -8.97 -10.09 21.39
CA THR A 70 -8.17 -11.20 20.81
C THR A 70 -9.03 -12.16 20.02
N ASP A 71 -10.18 -12.60 20.54
CA ASP A 71 -11.08 -13.53 19.86
C ASP A 71 -11.66 -12.88 18.57
N THR A 72 -12.02 -11.60 18.66
CA THR A 72 -12.59 -10.86 17.52
C THR A 72 -11.57 -10.68 16.41
N LEU A 73 -10.34 -10.28 16.75
CA LEU A 73 -9.24 -10.10 15.81
C LEU A 73 -8.76 -11.44 15.22
N GLY A 74 -8.82 -12.52 15.96
CA GLY A 74 -8.56 -13.88 15.44
C GLY A 74 -9.51 -14.31 14.32
N GLY A 75 -10.66 -13.63 14.18
CA GLY A 75 -11.59 -13.78 13.05
C GLY A 75 -11.18 -13.05 11.76
N VAL A 76 -10.31 -12.05 11.84
CA VAL A 76 -9.80 -11.33 10.66
C VAL A 76 -8.95 -12.25 9.81
N ARG A 77 -8.94 -12.07 8.50
CA ARG A 77 -8.21 -12.92 7.57
C ARG A 77 -7.29 -12.09 6.70
N PHE A 78 -6.01 -12.45 6.69
CA PHE A 78 -4.96 -11.79 5.92
C PHE A 78 -4.52 -12.68 4.75
N ALA A 79 -4.02 -12.06 3.70
CA ALA A 79 -3.48 -12.77 2.52
C ALA A 79 -2.15 -13.49 2.81
N ARG A 80 -1.56 -13.28 4.00
CA ARG A 80 -0.31 -13.92 4.46
C ARG A 80 -0.28 -14.00 5.98
N PRO A 81 0.58 -14.82 6.58
CA PRO A 81 0.78 -14.84 8.03
C PRO A 81 1.20 -13.47 8.56
N ILE A 82 0.49 -12.96 9.56
CA ILE A 82 0.73 -11.65 10.21
C ILE A 82 0.77 -11.86 11.73
N HIS A 83 1.73 -11.21 12.37
CA HIS A 83 1.74 -11.00 13.82
C HIS A 83 1.07 -9.65 14.10
N LEU A 84 -0.18 -9.70 14.56
CA LEU A 84 -0.97 -8.52 14.88
C LEU A 84 -0.80 -8.19 16.37
N VAL A 85 -0.11 -7.11 16.64
CA VAL A 85 0.13 -6.61 17.99
C VAL A 85 -0.75 -5.40 18.25
N ILE A 86 -1.45 -5.41 19.38
CA ILE A 86 -2.23 -4.28 19.87
C ILE A 86 -1.61 -3.79 21.18
N LEU A 87 -1.23 -2.52 21.23
CA LEU A 87 -0.67 -1.90 22.43
C LEU A 87 -1.51 -0.68 22.83
N SER A 88 -2.09 -0.71 24.04
CA SER A 88 -2.71 0.46 24.65
C SER A 88 -1.81 0.96 25.79
N THR A 89 -1.28 2.19 25.66
CA THR A 89 -0.40 2.78 26.67
C THR A 89 -0.54 4.30 26.72
N ASP A 90 -0.51 4.84 27.94
CA ASP A 90 -0.46 6.30 28.17
C ASP A 90 0.93 6.78 28.65
N ASP A 91 1.93 5.88 28.70
CA ASP A 91 3.33 6.23 29.03
C ASP A 91 4.04 6.79 27.80
N LEU A 92 3.63 7.98 27.35
CA LEU A 92 4.21 8.63 26.18
C LEU A 92 5.62 9.16 26.47
N VAL A 93 6.52 9.03 25.51
CA VAL A 93 7.88 9.61 25.54
C VAL A 93 7.85 10.95 24.83
N ALA A 94 8.05 12.05 25.57
CA ALA A 94 8.00 13.41 25.03
C ALA A 94 6.74 13.69 24.17
N ASP A 95 5.58 13.22 24.65
CA ASP A 95 4.30 13.30 23.95
C ASP A 95 4.29 12.57 22.58
N ASN A 96 5.16 11.57 22.39
CA ASN A 96 5.33 10.82 21.16
C ASN A 96 4.96 9.33 21.38
N LEU A 97 3.90 8.87 20.69
CA LEU A 97 3.43 7.49 20.77
C LEU A 97 4.40 6.51 20.07
N ASP A 98 5.07 6.95 18.98
CA ASP A 98 6.01 6.11 18.25
C ASP A 98 7.20 5.73 19.14
N GLU A 99 7.75 6.71 19.86
CA GLU A 99 8.85 6.49 20.81
C GLU A 99 8.40 5.65 22.01
N ALA A 100 7.15 5.84 22.47
CA ALA A 100 6.57 5.04 23.55
C ALA A 100 6.43 3.57 23.13
N THR A 101 5.89 3.32 21.93
CA THR A 101 5.76 1.98 21.36
C THR A 101 7.12 1.31 21.18
N LEU A 102 8.11 2.06 20.67
CA LEU A 102 9.47 1.54 20.50
C LEU A 102 10.17 1.27 21.83
N LYS A 103 9.97 2.12 22.86
CA LYS A 103 10.46 1.92 24.22
C LYS A 103 9.88 0.64 24.81
N TYR A 104 8.56 0.44 24.66
CA TYR A 104 7.87 -0.74 25.12
C TYR A 104 8.42 -2.02 24.48
N ALA A 105 8.55 -2.02 23.17
CA ALA A 105 9.12 -3.13 22.41
C ALA A 105 10.56 -3.45 22.86
N ARG A 106 11.41 -2.44 23.03
CA ARG A 106 12.80 -2.64 23.49
C ARG A 106 12.91 -3.20 24.90
N ALA A 107 11.95 -2.87 25.78
CA ALA A 107 11.95 -3.31 27.16
C ALA A 107 11.59 -4.79 27.32
N GLY A 108 10.62 -5.30 26.55
CA GLY A 108 10.10 -6.66 26.75
C GLY A 108 9.86 -7.48 25.50
N HIS A 109 9.80 -6.86 24.30
CA HIS A 109 9.31 -7.48 23.07
C HIS A 109 10.28 -7.24 21.90
N LYS A 110 11.52 -7.67 22.08
CA LYS A 110 12.59 -7.45 21.09
C LYS A 110 12.30 -8.12 19.75
N GLU A 111 11.47 -9.13 19.73
CA GLU A 111 10.98 -9.83 18.54
C GLU A 111 10.13 -8.94 17.61
N TRP A 112 9.54 -7.85 18.11
CA TRP A 112 8.81 -6.87 17.30
C TRP A 112 9.73 -5.97 16.49
N ILE A 113 11.02 -5.93 16.84
CA ILE A 113 12.01 -5.01 16.26
C ILE A 113 12.88 -5.78 15.28
N SER A 114 13.14 -5.21 14.11
CA SER A 114 14.04 -5.83 13.15
C SER A 114 15.48 -5.92 13.73
N PRO A 115 16.30 -6.87 13.27
CA PRO A 115 17.65 -7.08 13.81
C PRO A 115 18.55 -5.85 13.78
N ASN A 116 18.27 -4.87 12.90
CA ASN A 116 19.00 -3.60 12.84
C ASN A 116 18.55 -2.58 13.90
N GLY A 117 17.46 -2.85 14.65
CA GLY A 117 16.95 -2.03 15.74
C GLY A 117 16.28 -0.71 15.33
N TYR A 118 16.17 -0.43 14.03
CA TYR A 118 15.60 0.84 13.55
C TYR A 118 14.19 0.71 13.00
N LYS A 119 13.77 -0.48 12.64
CA LYS A 119 12.46 -0.76 12.01
C LYS A 119 11.79 -1.93 12.69
N TRP A 120 10.50 -2.07 12.44
CA TRP A 120 9.69 -3.18 12.92
C TRP A 120 10.04 -4.47 12.18
N ALA A 121 9.94 -5.61 12.86
CA ALA A 121 10.27 -6.91 12.30
C ALA A 121 9.29 -7.30 11.18
N ASP A 122 9.76 -8.10 10.24
CA ASP A 122 8.97 -8.60 9.12
C ASP A 122 7.74 -9.39 9.61
N GLY A 123 6.61 -9.22 8.93
CA GLY A 123 5.34 -9.85 9.28
C GLY A 123 4.60 -9.20 10.45
N TYR A 124 5.14 -8.16 11.10
CA TYR A 124 4.49 -7.49 12.21
C TYR A 124 3.62 -6.31 11.76
N LEU A 125 2.36 -6.31 12.19
CA LEU A 125 1.46 -5.17 12.17
C LEU A 125 1.18 -4.76 13.61
N ILE A 126 1.60 -3.56 14.00
CA ILE A 126 1.42 -3.05 15.35
C ILE A 126 0.45 -1.88 15.32
N LEU A 127 -0.66 -2.01 16.04
CA LEU A 127 -1.64 -0.95 16.27
C LEU A 127 -1.47 -0.46 17.70
N SER A 128 -0.95 0.75 17.86
CA SER A 128 -0.70 1.35 19.17
C SER A 128 -1.64 2.51 19.39
N LEU A 129 -2.12 2.66 20.62
CA LEU A 129 -3.01 3.75 20.98
C LEU A 129 -2.70 4.29 22.40
N SER A 130 -3.00 5.57 22.58
CA SER A 130 -3.03 6.22 23.87
C SER A 130 -4.40 6.86 24.06
N PRO A 131 -5.30 6.23 24.82
CA PRO A 131 -6.67 6.70 25.02
C PRO A 131 -6.73 8.09 25.65
N THR A 132 -5.95 8.34 26.69
CA THR A 132 -5.92 9.63 27.38
C THR A 132 -5.44 10.77 26.48
N HIS A 133 -4.43 10.52 25.65
CA HIS A 133 -3.87 11.52 24.75
C HIS A 133 -4.53 11.51 23.36
N ARG A 134 -5.48 10.61 23.12
CA ARG A 134 -6.19 10.42 21.85
C ARG A 134 -5.25 10.26 20.66
N LYS A 135 -4.19 9.48 20.84
CA LYS A 135 -3.19 9.20 19.80
C LYS A 135 -3.32 7.77 19.32
N VAL A 136 -3.09 7.56 18.04
CA VAL A 136 -3.08 6.25 17.41
C VAL A 136 -1.89 6.16 16.48
N GLY A 137 -1.18 5.05 16.52
CA GLY A 137 -0.07 4.70 15.65
C GLY A 137 -0.33 3.38 14.94
N THR A 138 0.10 3.28 13.71
CA THR A 138 0.06 2.06 12.92
C THR A 138 1.43 1.80 12.34
N TYR A 139 2.03 0.68 12.69
CA TYR A 139 3.39 0.35 12.30
C TYR A 139 3.43 -0.99 11.59
N PHE A 140 4.28 -1.09 10.59
CA PHE A 140 4.39 -2.23 9.70
C PHE A 140 5.82 -2.72 9.64
N GLY A 141 6.01 -4.03 9.63
CA GLY A 141 7.25 -4.65 9.19
C GLY A 141 7.56 -4.23 7.75
N GLU A 142 8.84 -4.19 7.39
CA GLU A 142 9.28 -3.70 6.09
C GLU A 142 8.67 -4.49 4.93
N ASP A 143 8.42 -5.77 5.18
CA ASP A 143 7.86 -6.71 4.20
C ASP A 143 6.36 -6.56 3.95
N ILE A 144 5.62 -5.91 4.82
CA ILE A 144 4.16 -5.71 4.70
C ILE A 144 3.74 -4.24 4.67
N ALA A 145 4.70 -3.31 4.73
CA ALA A 145 4.43 -1.88 4.79
C ALA A 145 3.69 -1.42 3.51
N PRO A 146 2.43 -0.96 3.63
CA PRO A 146 1.68 -0.44 2.50
C PRO A 146 2.13 0.99 2.16
N VAL A 147 1.70 1.50 1.01
CA VAL A 147 1.92 2.89 0.64
C VAL A 147 1.23 3.85 1.63
N LEU A 148 1.74 5.07 1.75
CA LEU A 148 1.31 6.05 2.76
C LEU A 148 -0.20 6.36 2.70
N SER A 149 -0.80 6.37 1.51
CA SER A 149 -2.24 6.57 1.33
C SER A 149 -3.07 5.47 2.00
N VAL A 150 -2.63 4.22 1.91
CA VAL A 150 -3.28 3.07 2.53
C VAL A 150 -3.10 3.08 4.05
N GLN A 151 -1.92 3.48 4.55
CA GLN A 151 -1.73 3.67 6.00
C GLN A 151 -2.73 4.68 6.57
N LYS A 152 -2.98 5.76 5.83
CA LYS A 152 -3.99 6.74 6.21
C LYS A 152 -5.41 6.17 6.18
N GLU A 153 -5.77 5.37 5.18
CA GLU A 153 -7.08 4.71 5.14
C GLU A 153 -7.30 3.78 6.32
N ILE A 154 -6.28 3.02 6.73
CA ILE A 154 -6.34 2.16 7.91
C ILE A 154 -6.62 2.99 9.18
N GLN A 155 -5.95 4.13 9.33
CA GLN A 155 -6.17 5.03 10.46
C GLN A 155 -7.54 5.72 10.41
N ASP A 156 -7.97 6.15 9.22
CA ASP A 156 -9.27 6.81 9.05
C ASP A 156 -10.44 5.84 9.29
N ALA A 157 -10.30 4.55 8.99
CA ALA A 157 -11.32 3.54 9.24
C ALA A 157 -11.69 3.40 10.73
N ALA A 158 -10.73 3.64 11.63
CA ALA A 158 -10.93 3.55 13.07
C ALA A 158 -11.33 4.87 13.74
N LYS A 159 -11.23 5.97 12.99
CA LYS A 159 -11.25 7.34 13.55
C LYS A 159 -12.52 7.71 14.30
N ASP A 160 -13.67 7.33 13.76
CA ASP A 160 -14.95 7.70 14.38
C ASP A 160 -15.19 6.89 15.66
N ASP A 161 -14.85 5.60 15.66
CA ASP A 161 -14.91 4.77 16.86
C ASP A 161 -13.99 5.31 17.96
N PHE A 162 -12.75 5.68 17.62
CA PHE A 162 -11.81 6.27 18.58
C PHE A 162 -12.30 7.63 19.13
N ARG A 163 -12.97 8.44 18.32
CA ARG A 163 -13.56 9.70 18.78
C ARG A 163 -14.69 9.50 19.79
N GLU A 164 -15.42 8.42 19.65
CA GLU A 164 -16.51 8.04 20.53
C GLU A 164 -16.06 7.20 21.74
N GLY A 165 -14.76 6.91 21.85
CA GLY A 165 -14.17 6.12 22.92
C GLY A 165 -14.40 4.61 22.79
N ARG A 166 -14.85 4.14 21.62
CA ARG A 166 -15.02 2.71 21.31
C ARG A 166 -13.69 2.12 20.79
N TRP A 167 -12.75 1.95 21.72
CA TRP A 167 -11.37 1.59 21.38
C TRP A 167 -11.25 0.24 20.70
N SER A 168 -11.94 -0.78 21.22
CA SER A 168 -11.92 -2.13 20.66
C SER A 168 -12.50 -2.17 19.25
N GLN A 169 -13.62 -1.49 18.99
CA GLN A 169 -14.24 -1.42 17.65
C GLN A 169 -13.31 -0.71 16.66
N GLY A 170 -12.69 0.39 17.07
CA GLY A 170 -11.74 1.11 16.22
C GLY A 170 -10.54 0.24 15.82
N ILE A 171 -9.99 -0.54 16.77
CA ILE A 171 -8.91 -1.49 16.48
C ILE A 171 -9.37 -2.56 15.48
N VAL A 172 -10.57 -3.13 15.65
CA VAL A 172 -11.10 -4.13 14.71
C VAL A 172 -11.31 -3.53 13.33
N ALA A 173 -11.82 -2.30 13.22
CA ALA A 173 -11.98 -1.59 11.96
C ALA A 173 -10.62 -1.36 11.26
N ALA A 174 -9.60 -0.90 12.02
CA ALA A 174 -8.25 -0.73 11.50
C ALA A 174 -7.63 -2.04 11.01
N ALA A 175 -7.71 -3.11 11.82
CA ALA A 175 -7.17 -4.42 11.48
C ALA A 175 -7.87 -5.04 10.25
N THR A 176 -9.19 -4.91 10.15
CA THR A 176 -9.97 -5.39 9.01
C THR A 176 -9.60 -4.65 7.73
N THR A 177 -9.44 -3.33 7.81
CA THR A 177 -8.99 -2.50 6.69
C THR A 177 -7.57 -2.87 6.28
N ALA A 178 -6.64 -3.04 7.25
CA ALA A 178 -5.29 -3.48 6.97
C ALA A 178 -5.26 -4.85 6.25
N ALA A 179 -6.10 -5.78 6.67
CA ALA A 179 -6.20 -7.10 6.04
C ALA A 179 -6.63 -7.04 4.56
N ALA A 180 -7.44 -6.06 4.18
CA ALA A 180 -7.84 -5.85 2.79
C ALA A 180 -6.70 -5.32 1.91
N TYR A 181 -5.75 -4.60 2.50
CA TYR A 181 -4.68 -3.90 1.77
C TYR A 181 -3.29 -4.57 1.88
N ILE A 182 -3.03 -5.36 2.92
CA ILE A 182 -1.74 -6.04 3.04
C ILE A 182 -1.63 -7.09 1.92
N PRO A 183 -0.72 -6.90 0.96
CA PRO A 183 -0.60 -7.78 -0.19
C PRO A 183 -0.04 -9.14 0.23
N ASN A 184 -0.38 -10.16 -0.51
CA ASN A 184 0.34 -11.41 -0.46
C ASN A 184 1.75 -11.25 -1.09
N GLU A 185 2.59 -12.27 -0.99
CA GLU A 185 3.96 -12.22 -1.54
C GLU A 185 4.00 -11.92 -3.05
N ALA A 186 2.98 -12.35 -3.81
CA ALA A 186 2.85 -12.05 -5.24
C ALA A 186 2.50 -10.57 -5.52
N GLY A 187 1.80 -9.90 -4.61
CA GLY A 187 1.43 -8.48 -4.72
C GLY A 187 2.61 -7.52 -4.61
N ARG A 188 3.65 -7.90 -3.89
CA ARG A 188 4.81 -7.06 -3.62
C ARG A 188 5.57 -6.58 -4.86
N SER A 189 5.61 -7.39 -5.92
CA SER A 189 6.27 -7.01 -7.19
C SER A 189 5.50 -5.95 -7.97
N ILE A 190 4.25 -5.65 -7.59
CA ILE A 190 3.38 -4.70 -8.29
C ILE A 190 3.54 -3.29 -7.70
N GLU A 191 3.73 -3.17 -6.40
CA GLU A 191 3.72 -1.89 -5.70
C GLU A 191 4.97 -1.03 -6.00
N ASN A 192 6.09 -1.64 -6.32
CA ASN A 192 7.31 -0.95 -6.75
C ASN A 192 7.35 -0.61 -8.25
N ARG A 193 6.33 -0.98 -9.02
CA ARG A 193 6.20 -0.54 -10.40
C ARG A 193 5.42 0.76 -10.43
N VAL A 194 6.01 1.78 -11.00
CA VAL A 194 5.30 3.00 -11.42
C VAL A 194 4.21 2.54 -12.39
N VAL A 195 3.01 2.28 -11.84
CA VAL A 195 1.83 1.98 -12.66
C VAL A 195 1.44 3.30 -13.33
N TRP A 196 1.92 3.47 -14.56
CA TRP A 196 1.42 4.56 -15.39
C TRP A 196 -0.09 4.35 -15.56
N PRO A 197 -0.92 5.33 -15.22
CA PRO A 197 -2.36 5.18 -15.37
C PRO A 197 -2.68 4.70 -16.78
N HIS A 198 -3.52 3.69 -16.94
CA HIS A 198 -3.84 3.08 -18.23
C HIS A 198 -4.26 4.12 -19.30
N TRP A 199 -4.88 5.21 -18.88
CA TRP A 199 -5.28 6.31 -19.77
C TRP A 199 -4.09 7.05 -20.42
N THR A 200 -2.90 7.07 -19.80
CA THR A 200 -1.70 7.70 -20.40
C THR A 200 -1.21 6.92 -21.61
N GLY A 201 -1.32 5.58 -21.59
CA GLY A 201 -1.03 4.72 -22.73
C GLY A 201 -1.97 5.01 -23.92
N TRP A 202 -3.25 5.19 -23.66
CA TRP A 202 -4.24 5.56 -24.66
C TRP A 202 -3.99 6.94 -25.27
N LEU A 203 -3.64 7.93 -24.46
CA LEU A 203 -3.28 9.28 -24.95
C LEU A 203 -2.06 9.26 -25.86
N ILE A 204 -1.03 8.52 -25.51
CA ILE A 204 0.18 8.35 -26.32
C ILE A 204 -0.16 7.66 -27.65
N SER A 205 -1.01 6.62 -27.61
CA SER A 205 -1.45 5.89 -28.81
C SER A 205 -2.27 6.76 -29.75
N LEU A 206 -3.23 7.53 -29.23
CA LEU A 206 -4.07 8.42 -30.04
C LEU A 206 -3.27 9.56 -30.68
N THR A 207 -2.30 10.13 -29.99
CA THR A 207 -1.43 11.16 -30.54
C THR A 207 -0.50 10.60 -31.64
N GLY A 208 0.00 9.35 -31.46
CA GLY A 208 0.81 8.67 -32.46
C GLY A 208 0.06 8.42 -33.78
N ILE A 209 -1.18 7.94 -33.69
CA ILE A 209 -2.06 7.71 -34.84
C ILE A 209 -2.37 9.04 -35.55
N GLY A 210 -2.69 10.10 -34.82
CA GLY A 210 -2.96 11.42 -35.36
C GLY A 210 -1.78 12.00 -36.15
N VAL A 211 -0.56 11.78 -35.71
CA VAL A 211 0.67 12.22 -36.41
C VAL A 211 0.90 11.43 -37.72
N LEU A 212 0.64 10.12 -37.71
CA LEU A 212 0.75 9.28 -38.92
C LEU A 212 -0.27 9.67 -40.00
N VAL A 213 -1.55 9.83 -39.61
CA VAL A 213 -2.63 10.21 -40.54
C VAL A 213 -2.36 11.58 -41.15
N ARG A 214 -1.91 12.55 -40.36
CA ARG A 214 -1.59 13.90 -40.84
C ARG A 214 -0.30 13.92 -41.69
N GLY A 215 0.62 12.99 -41.48
CA GLY A 215 1.79 12.82 -42.31
C GLY A 215 1.44 12.29 -43.71
N TRP A 216 0.41 11.44 -43.83
CA TRP A 216 -0.04 10.85 -45.09
C TRP A 216 -0.89 11.81 -45.95
N SER A 217 -1.63 12.72 -45.35
CA SER A 217 -2.49 13.68 -46.06
C SER A 217 -1.74 14.87 -46.65
N LEU A 218 -0.42 14.97 -46.49
CA LEU A 218 0.42 16.07 -46.98
C LEU A 218 1.35 15.64 -48.14
N HIS A 219 1.15 14.48 -48.70
CA HIS A 219 1.73 13.95 -49.95
C HIS A 219 0.63 13.69 -50.97
#